data_c96c0506258548429296b1cf2f8889d7
#
_entry.id   c96c0506258548429296b1cf2f8889d7
#
_cell.length_a   1.000
_cell.length_b   1.000
_cell.length_c   1.000
_cell.angle_alpha   90.00
_cell.angle_beta   90.00
_cell.angle_gamma   90.00
#
_symmetry.space_group_name_H-M   'P 1'
#
loop_
_entity.id
_entity.type
_entity.pdbx_description
1 polymer ?
#
loop_
_entity_poly.entity_id
_entity_poly.type
_entity_poly.pdbx_seq_one_letter_code
_entity_poly.pdbx_strand_id
1 'polypeptide(L)'
;MHLTPLLTFEQVSREEANRLLAEWGHKMGPMERGNLAGVHYALMHDGRPVAIAMAATLIRECVGGGMKHLTRENTIELARLCAERPGLCRVALRLWREFVFPLMGYQYAISYQDADLHSGNTYRFDGWQRVAFSSSGTDKRSGRKGRRKWIWMWEA
;
A
#
# COMPACT_ATOMS: atom_id res chain seq x y z
N MET A 1 -15.80 -25.46 -24.46
CA MET A 1 -16.23 -24.19 -23.89
C MET A 1 -15.06 -23.57 -23.13
N HIS A 2 -14.64 -22.39 -23.52
CA HIS A 2 -13.62 -21.66 -22.78
C HIS A 2 -14.33 -20.75 -21.77
N LEU A 3 -14.12 -21.03 -20.48
CA LEU A 3 -14.60 -20.17 -19.40
C LEU A 3 -13.51 -19.15 -19.08
N THR A 4 -13.86 -17.88 -19.13
CA THR A 4 -12.96 -16.80 -18.69
C THR A 4 -12.85 -16.86 -17.17
N PRO A 5 -11.64 -16.92 -16.59
CA PRO A 5 -11.50 -16.84 -15.13
C PRO A 5 -12.15 -15.59 -14.57
N LEU A 6 -12.88 -15.72 -13.48
CA LEU A 6 -13.51 -14.59 -12.80
C LEU A 6 -12.47 -13.86 -11.95
N LEU A 7 -12.25 -12.60 -12.25
CA LEU A 7 -11.48 -11.68 -11.41
C LEU A 7 -12.42 -10.72 -10.71
N THR A 8 -12.28 -10.61 -9.39
CA THR A 8 -13.01 -9.65 -8.57
C THR A 8 -12.05 -8.90 -7.65
N PHE A 9 -12.43 -7.69 -7.23
CA PHE A 9 -11.69 -6.92 -6.25
C PHE A 9 -12.61 -6.69 -5.06
N GLU A 10 -12.37 -7.40 -3.95
CA GLU A 10 -13.29 -7.52 -2.84
C GLU A 10 -12.70 -6.96 -1.57
N GLN A 11 -13.54 -6.26 -0.80
CA GLN A 11 -13.15 -5.82 0.53
C GLN A 11 -12.94 -7.03 1.45
N VAL A 12 -11.84 -6.99 2.20
CA VAL A 12 -11.49 -8.04 3.17
C VAL A 12 -11.19 -7.42 4.53
N SER A 13 -11.28 -8.25 5.58
CA SER A 13 -10.90 -7.82 6.93
C SER A 13 -9.40 -7.62 7.06
N ARG A 14 -8.99 -6.86 8.07
CA ARG A 14 -7.57 -6.70 8.41
C ARG A 14 -6.92 -8.04 8.77
N GLU A 15 -7.63 -8.88 9.48
CA GLU A 15 -7.17 -10.21 9.88
C GLU A 15 -6.88 -11.08 8.65
N GLU A 16 -7.78 -11.10 7.69
CA GLU A 16 -7.60 -11.84 6.44
C GLU A 16 -6.44 -11.27 5.61
N ALA A 17 -6.35 -9.96 5.48
CA ALA A 17 -5.26 -9.31 4.76
C ALA A 17 -3.90 -9.58 5.43
N ASN A 18 -3.83 -9.53 6.77
CA ASN A 18 -2.61 -9.86 7.51
C ASN A 18 -2.20 -11.32 7.35
N ARG A 19 -3.17 -12.23 7.30
CA ARG A 19 -2.91 -13.65 7.01
C ARG A 19 -2.24 -13.82 5.64
N LEU A 20 -2.71 -13.12 4.63
CA LEU A 20 -2.14 -13.15 3.28
C LEU A 20 -0.74 -12.52 3.23
N LEU A 21 -0.50 -11.44 3.97
CA LEU A 21 0.85 -10.85 4.09
C LEU A 21 1.85 -11.87 4.64
N ALA A 22 1.46 -12.61 5.66
CA ALA A 22 2.30 -13.65 6.27
C ALA A 22 2.53 -14.81 5.29
N GLU A 23 1.47 -15.28 4.63
CA GLU A 23 1.54 -16.37 3.67
C GLU A 23 2.47 -16.05 2.48
N TRP A 24 2.42 -14.78 2.01
CA TRP A 24 3.27 -14.36 0.88
C TRP A 24 4.60 -13.75 1.30
N GLY A 25 4.94 -13.79 2.58
CA GLY A 25 6.24 -13.37 3.11
C GLY A 25 6.56 -11.89 2.95
N HIS A 26 5.57 -11.01 3.15
CA HIS A 26 5.78 -9.57 3.04
C HIS A 26 6.77 -9.07 4.10
N LYS A 27 7.78 -8.29 3.68
CA LYS A 27 8.88 -7.84 4.53
C LYS A 27 8.48 -7.00 5.73
N MET A 28 7.45 -6.17 5.59
CA MET A 28 6.97 -5.34 6.69
C MET A 28 6.05 -6.08 7.66
N GLY A 29 5.65 -7.30 7.30
CA GLY A 29 4.76 -8.09 8.14
C GLY A 29 3.36 -7.49 8.30
N PRO A 30 2.60 -7.97 9.30
CA PRO A 30 1.22 -7.59 9.51
C PRO A 30 1.07 -6.09 9.80
N MET A 31 -0.08 -5.55 9.43
CA MET A 31 -0.46 -4.18 9.75
C MET A 31 -1.25 -4.16 11.06
N GLU A 32 -0.62 -3.61 12.11
CA GLU A 32 -1.19 -3.59 13.47
C GLU A 32 -1.59 -2.18 13.93
N ARG A 33 -1.60 -1.22 13.02
CA ARG A 33 -2.01 0.14 13.36
C ARG A 33 -3.45 0.15 13.86
N GLY A 34 -3.66 0.73 15.01
CA GLY A 34 -4.99 1.11 15.47
C GLY A 34 -5.44 2.34 14.70
N ASN A 35 -5.98 2.16 13.51
CA ASN A 35 -6.44 3.29 12.73
C ASN A 35 -7.90 3.12 12.33
N LEU A 36 -8.58 4.24 12.26
CA LEU A 36 -10.02 4.31 12.06
C LEU A 36 -10.42 4.22 10.57
N ALA A 37 -9.50 4.47 9.66
CA ALA A 37 -9.78 4.55 8.23
C ALA A 37 -9.24 3.35 7.44
N GLY A 38 -8.97 2.25 8.10
CA GLY A 38 -8.43 1.05 7.45
C GLY A 38 -9.45 0.39 6.54
N VAL A 39 -9.14 0.36 5.25
CA VAL A 39 -9.93 -0.34 4.23
C VAL A 39 -9.00 -1.20 3.41
N HIS A 40 -9.33 -2.48 3.28
CA HIS A 40 -8.46 -3.47 2.66
C HIS A 40 -9.21 -4.23 1.57
N TYR A 41 -8.54 -4.45 0.45
CA TYR A 41 -9.10 -5.13 -0.70
C TYR A 41 -8.19 -6.24 -1.18
N ALA A 42 -8.79 -7.34 -1.63
CA ALA A 42 -8.09 -8.44 -2.24
C ALA A 42 -8.52 -8.61 -3.70
N LEU A 43 -7.53 -8.82 -4.57
CA LEU A 43 -7.76 -9.31 -5.91
C LEU A 43 -8.00 -10.80 -5.83
N MET A 44 -9.18 -11.23 -6.27
CA MET A 44 -9.59 -12.63 -6.28
C MET A 44 -9.54 -13.19 -7.68
N HIS A 45 -9.01 -14.39 -7.81
CA HIS A 45 -9.02 -15.16 -9.05
C HIS A 45 -9.69 -16.50 -8.79
N ASP A 46 -10.84 -16.71 -9.39
CA ASP A 46 -11.67 -17.90 -9.18
C ASP A 46 -11.94 -18.19 -7.69
N GLY A 47 -12.27 -17.15 -6.92
CA GLY A 47 -12.57 -17.25 -5.49
C GLY A 47 -11.35 -17.36 -4.57
N ARG A 48 -10.13 -17.29 -5.11
CA ARG A 48 -8.88 -17.36 -4.34
C ARG A 48 -8.17 -16.01 -4.34
N PRO A 49 -7.74 -15.48 -3.17
CA PRO A 49 -7.00 -14.24 -3.13
C PRO A 49 -5.59 -14.41 -3.75
N VAL A 50 -5.18 -13.46 -4.58
CA VAL A 50 -3.88 -13.47 -5.28
C VAL A 50 -3.08 -12.18 -5.08
N ALA A 51 -3.70 -11.11 -4.64
CA ALA A 51 -3.03 -9.85 -4.27
C ALA A 51 -3.87 -9.08 -3.27
N ILE A 52 -3.23 -8.20 -2.49
CA ILE A 52 -3.92 -7.32 -1.54
C ILE A 52 -3.41 -5.89 -1.62
N ALA A 53 -4.29 -4.96 -1.33
CA ALA A 53 -4.01 -3.55 -1.12
C ALA A 53 -4.65 -3.12 0.22
N MET A 54 -3.82 -2.64 1.16
CA MET A 54 -4.26 -2.24 2.49
C MET A 54 -4.02 -0.75 2.68
N ALA A 55 -5.08 0.01 2.91
CA ALA A 55 -5.00 1.44 3.19
C ALA A 55 -5.14 1.73 4.68
N ALA A 56 -4.48 2.77 5.14
CA ALA A 56 -4.45 3.17 6.54
C ALA A 56 -4.30 4.68 6.69
N THR A 57 -4.80 5.22 7.79
CA THR A 57 -4.51 6.60 8.20
C THR A 57 -3.00 6.80 8.39
N LEU A 58 -2.49 7.99 8.10
CA LEU A 58 -1.10 8.33 8.35
C LEU A 58 -0.73 8.11 9.83
N ILE A 59 0.46 7.59 10.09
CA ILE A 59 0.97 7.41 11.45
C ILE A 59 1.15 8.77 12.14
N ARG A 60 1.66 9.76 11.40
CA ARG A 60 1.90 11.13 11.89
C ARG A 60 0.85 12.08 11.36
N GLU A 61 0.76 13.27 11.97
CA GLU A 61 -0.16 14.32 11.52
C GLU A 61 0.08 14.76 10.08
N CYS A 62 1.33 14.72 9.64
CA CYS A 62 1.70 15.04 8.27
C CYS A 62 2.89 14.18 7.79
N VAL A 63 3.07 14.17 6.48
CA VAL A 63 4.21 13.50 5.83
C VAL A 63 5.48 14.35 6.00
N GLY A 64 6.61 13.69 6.24
CA GLY A 64 7.92 14.35 6.32
C GLY A 64 8.52 14.67 4.95
N GLY A 65 9.80 15.06 4.94
CA GLY A 65 10.54 15.26 3.68
C GLY A 65 10.09 16.45 2.84
N GLY A 66 9.61 17.53 3.48
CA GLY A 66 9.10 18.69 2.76
C GLY A 66 7.64 18.57 2.30
N MET A 67 6.96 17.49 2.66
CA MET A 67 5.59 17.19 2.27
C MET A 67 4.58 17.45 3.38
N LYS A 68 4.79 18.52 4.19
CA LYS A 68 3.92 18.86 5.34
C LYS A 68 2.48 19.18 4.98
N HIS A 69 2.21 19.54 3.72
CA HIS A 69 0.86 19.79 3.21
C HIS A 69 0.04 18.49 3.06
N LEU A 70 0.69 17.35 3.08
CA LEU A 70 0.04 16.03 3.10
C LEU A 70 -0.24 15.64 4.55
N THR A 71 -1.50 15.75 4.95
CA THR A 71 -1.96 15.58 6.33
C THR A 71 -2.92 14.42 6.47
N ARG A 72 -3.21 14.01 7.71
CA ARG A 72 -4.23 12.98 7.98
C ARG A 72 -5.61 13.31 7.41
N GLU A 73 -5.93 14.58 7.26
CA GLU A 73 -7.24 15.01 6.77
C GLU A 73 -7.38 14.85 5.25
N ASN A 74 -6.30 15.09 4.51
CA ASN A 74 -6.34 15.11 3.05
C ASN A 74 -5.61 13.93 2.38
N THR A 75 -4.94 13.08 3.16
CA THR A 75 -4.08 12.02 2.62
C THR A 75 -4.33 10.68 3.29
N ILE A 76 -4.45 9.64 2.48
CA ILE A 76 -4.48 8.25 2.93
C ILE A 76 -3.19 7.53 2.54
N GLU A 77 -2.73 6.59 3.35
CA GLU A 77 -1.58 5.76 3.01
C GLU A 77 -2.01 4.41 2.48
N LEU A 78 -1.52 4.04 1.30
CA LEU A 78 -1.53 2.66 0.86
C LEU A 78 -0.37 1.95 1.57
N ALA A 79 -0.68 1.36 2.73
CA ALA A 79 0.30 0.90 3.72
C ALA A 79 0.92 -0.44 3.36
N ARG A 80 0.19 -1.29 2.66
CA ARG A 80 0.66 -2.60 2.18
C ARG A 80 0.13 -2.88 0.79
N LEU A 81 1.00 -3.34 -0.07
CA LEU A 81 0.68 -3.85 -1.39
C LEU A 81 1.49 -5.14 -1.57
N CYS A 82 0.82 -6.25 -1.73
CA CYS A 82 1.45 -7.56 -1.79
C CYS A 82 0.70 -8.49 -2.72
N ALA A 83 1.41 -9.45 -3.31
CA ALA A 83 0.82 -10.44 -4.19
C ALA A 83 1.54 -11.78 -4.06
N GLU A 84 0.87 -12.86 -4.43
CA GLU A 84 1.48 -14.20 -4.43
C GLU A 84 2.60 -14.35 -5.47
N ARG A 85 2.58 -13.51 -6.53
CA ARG A 85 3.58 -13.52 -7.60
C ARG A 85 3.80 -12.13 -8.19
N PRO A 86 4.97 -11.87 -8.83
CA PRO A 86 5.26 -10.60 -9.49
C PRO A 86 4.20 -10.24 -10.55
N GLY A 87 3.96 -8.95 -10.72
CA GLY A 87 3.02 -8.41 -11.71
C GLY A 87 1.61 -8.19 -11.18
N LEU A 88 1.13 -8.98 -10.24
CA LEU A 88 -0.22 -8.82 -9.68
C LEU A 88 -0.34 -7.59 -8.77
N CYS A 89 0.74 -7.12 -8.18
CA CYS A 89 0.75 -5.86 -7.44
C CYS A 89 0.33 -4.67 -8.31
N ARG A 90 0.74 -4.64 -9.57
CA ARG A 90 0.35 -3.59 -10.51
C ARG A 90 -1.16 -3.57 -10.77
N VAL A 91 -1.74 -4.74 -10.91
CA VAL A 91 -3.19 -4.88 -11.09
C VAL A 91 -3.94 -4.41 -9.85
N ALA A 92 -3.53 -4.87 -8.67
CA ALA A 92 -4.15 -4.47 -7.40
C ALA A 92 -4.00 -2.96 -7.15
N LEU A 93 -2.83 -2.39 -7.41
CA LEU A 93 -2.58 -0.95 -7.27
C LEU A 93 -3.51 -0.13 -8.16
N ARG A 94 -3.62 -0.50 -9.43
CA ARG A 94 -4.47 0.19 -10.38
C ARG A 94 -5.95 0.11 -10.00
N LEU A 95 -6.43 -1.07 -9.65
CA LEU A 95 -7.81 -1.25 -9.22
C LEU A 95 -8.12 -0.45 -7.95
N TRP A 96 -7.21 -0.44 -6.99
CA TRP A 96 -7.35 0.35 -5.78
C TRP A 96 -7.43 1.85 -6.11
N ARG A 97 -6.52 2.35 -6.93
CA ARG A 97 -6.48 3.77 -7.33
C ARG A 97 -7.71 4.20 -8.13
N GLU A 98 -8.21 3.35 -9.03
CA GLU A 98 -9.34 3.70 -9.89
C GLU A 98 -10.70 3.53 -9.22
N PHE A 99 -10.86 2.52 -8.36
CA PHE A 99 -12.17 2.13 -7.86
C PHE A 99 -12.35 2.29 -6.35
N VAL A 100 -11.28 2.31 -5.57
CA VAL A 100 -11.36 2.42 -4.12
C VAL A 100 -11.01 3.83 -3.65
N PHE A 101 -9.85 4.32 -4.04
CA PHE A 101 -9.36 5.64 -3.62
C PHE A 101 -10.36 6.78 -3.89
N PRO A 102 -11.01 6.88 -5.06
CA PRO A 102 -11.98 7.96 -5.31
C PRO A 102 -13.18 7.96 -4.35
N LEU A 103 -13.54 6.80 -3.83
CA LEU A 103 -14.66 6.66 -2.88
C LEU A 103 -14.28 7.02 -1.44
N MET A 104 -12.99 7.13 -1.14
CA MET A 104 -12.52 7.44 0.20
C MET A 104 -12.57 8.93 0.56
N GLY A 105 -12.68 9.81 -0.43
CA GLY A 105 -12.80 11.24 -0.23
C GLY A 105 -11.50 11.98 0.09
N TYR A 106 -10.34 11.34 -0.07
CA TYR A 106 -9.04 11.98 0.12
C TYR A 106 -8.56 12.65 -1.16
N GLN A 107 -7.85 13.77 -1.01
CA GLN A 107 -7.21 14.46 -2.13
C GLN A 107 -5.95 13.72 -2.60
N TYR A 108 -5.21 13.14 -1.66
CA TYR A 108 -3.93 12.47 -1.93
C TYR A 108 -3.91 11.05 -1.39
N ALA A 109 -3.18 10.21 -2.10
CA ALA A 109 -2.72 8.92 -1.59
C ALA A 109 -1.20 8.90 -1.60
N ILE A 110 -0.59 8.30 -0.58
CA ILE A 110 0.85 8.04 -0.56
C ILE A 110 1.14 6.57 -0.36
N SER A 111 2.31 6.15 -0.79
CA SER A 111 2.83 4.83 -0.50
C SER A 111 4.35 4.89 -0.34
N TYR A 112 4.87 4.11 0.59
CA TYR A 112 6.30 4.00 0.84
C TYR A 112 6.87 2.78 0.13
N GLN A 113 7.91 3.00 -0.68
CA GLN A 113 8.63 1.95 -1.37
C GLN A 113 10.01 1.79 -0.75
N ASP A 114 10.36 0.57 -0.35
CA ASP A 114 11.72 0.26 0.11
C ASP A 114 12.71 0.45 -1.05
N ALA A 115 13.62 1.42 -0.90
CA ALA A 115 14.55 1.80 -1.96
C ALA A 115 15.61 0.72 -2.24
N ASP A 116 15.88 -0.14 -1.28
CA ASP A 116 16.90 -1.19 -1.40
C ASP A 116 16.33 -2.49 -1.99
N LEU A 117 15.03 -2.73 -1.83
CA LEU A 117 14.37 -3.96 -2.27
C LEU A 117 13.63 -3.85 -3.60
N HIS A 118 13.16 -2.65 -3.97
CA HIS A 118 12.28 -2.45 -5.11
C HIS A 118 12.72 -1.27 -5.97
N SER A 119 12.43 -1.35 -7.28
CA SER A 119 12.73 -0.28 -8.24
C SER A 119 11.71 0.87 -8.23
N GLY A 120 10.51 0.65 -7.68
CA GLY A 120 9.40 1.59 -7.74
C GLY A 120 8.64 1.58 -9.07
N ASN A 121 8.94 0.65 -9.96
CA ASN A 121 8.30 0.57 -11.28
C ASN A 121 6.79 0.35 -11.19
N THR A 122 6.32 -0.38 -10.18
CA THR A 122 4.88 -0.57 -9.94
C THR A 122 4.15 0.77 -9.84
N TYR A 123 4.69 1.70 -9.06
CA TYR A 123 4.11 3.05 -8.92
C TYR A 123 4.33 3.92 -10.15
N ARG A 124 5.53 3.90 -10.70
CA ARG A 124 5.88 4.72 -11.88
C ARG A 124 4.99 4.40 -13.06
N PHE A 125 4.79 3.13 -13.37
CA PHE A 125 3.96 2.71 -14.51
C PHE A 125 2.46 2.91 -14.27
N ASP A 126 2.03 3.02 -13.03
CA ASP A 126 0.65 3.40 -12.70
C ASP A 126 0.41 4.92 -12.74
N GLY A 127 1.47 5.71 -12.89
CA GLY A 127 1.40 7.17 -13.01
C GLY A 127 1.57 7.93 -11.70
N TRP A 128 2.01 7.28 -10.63
CA TRP A 128 2.33 7.95 -9.37
C TRP A 128 3.59 8.81 -9.51
N GLN A 129 3.66 9.87 -8.74
CA GLN A 129 4.84 10.74 -8.66
C GLN A 129 5.70 10.36 -7.46
N ARG A 130 7.00 10.23 -7.68
CA ARG A 130 7.97 10.09 -6.60
C ARG A 130 8.28 11.47 -6.04
N VAL A 131 7.85 11.75 -4.80
CA VAL A 131 7.84 13.11 -4.25
C VAL A 131 8.86 13.35 -3.15
N ALA A 132 9.30 12.32 -2.44
CA ALA A 132 10.24 12.49 -1.33
C ALA A 132 11.02 11.21 -1.05
N PHE A 133 12.10 11.37 -0.29
CA PHE A 133 12.92 10.29 0.24
C PHE A 133 12.90 10.36 1.77
N SER A 134 12.69 9.22 2.41
CA SER A 134 12.72 9.09 3.85
C SER A 134 13.79 8.09 4.25
N SER A 135 14.68 8.50 5.13
CA SER A 135 15.61 7.59 5.80
C SER A 135 15.41 7.69 7.30
N SER A 136 15.18 6.57 7.96
CA SER A 136 15.16 6.51 9.42
C SER A 136 16.51 6.00 9.91
N GLY A 137 17.03 6.65 10.96
CA GLY A 137 18.25 6.21 11.64
C GLY A 137 18.03 4.91 12.40
N THR A 138 19.07 4.47 13.10
CA THR A 138 18.97 3.29 13.98
C THR A 138 18.10 3.62 15.19
N ASP A 139 17.14 2.77 15.48
CA ASP A 139 16.34 2.87 16.70
C ASP A 139 17.23 2.61 17.92
N LYS A 140 17.31 3.62 18.79
CA LYS A 140 18.16 3.55 20.00
C LYS A 140 17.75 2.46 21.00
N ARG A 141 16.47 2.04 20.98
CA ARG A 141 15.96 1.01 21.91
C ARG A 141 16.20 -0.40 21.42
N SER A 142 15.93 -0.65 20.13
CA SER A 142 16.00 -1.98 19.54
C SER A 142 17.28 -2.26 18.76
N GLY A 143 18.10 -1.25 18.48
CA GLY A 143 19.25 -1.35 17.60
C GLY A 143 18.87 -1.60 16.13
N ARG A 144 17.58 -1.56 15.78
CA ARG A 144 17.11 -1.76 14.42
C ARG A 144 17.54 -0.62 13.51
N LYS A 145 18.22 -0.98 12.44
CA LYS A 145 18.54 -0.04 11.37
C LYS A 145 17.27 0.35 10.64
N GLY A 146 17.03 1.65 10.50
CA GLY A 146 15.93 2.17 9.70
C GLY A 146 16.10 1.86 8.22
N ARG A 147 14.99 1.88 7.49
CA ARG A 147 14.97 1.62 6.06
C ARG A 147 14.98 2.92 5.27
N ARG A 148 15.59 2.90 4.12
CA ARG A 148 15.51 3.97 3.12
C ARG A 148 14.27 3.73 2.28
N LYS A 149 13.42 4.76 2.14
CA LYS A 149 12.16 4.64 1.43
C LYS A 149 11.94 5.82 0.51
N TRP A 150 11.48 5.55 -0.69
CA TRP A 150 10.87 6.54 -1.55
C TRP A 150 9.41 6.70 -1.20
N ILE A 151 8.91 7.94 -1.27
CA ILE A 151 7.50 8.26 -1.09
C ILE A 151 6.89 8.55 -2.44
N TRP A 152 5.89 7.77 -2.80
CA TRP A 152 5.10 7.93 -4.02
C TRP A 152 3.75 8.54 -3.67
N MET A 153 3.26 9.44 -4.54
CA MET A 153 2.02 10.16 -4.34
C MET A 153 1.13 10.06 -5.58
N TRP A 154 -0.14 9.91 -5.31
CA TRP A 154 -1.22 10.07 -6.29
C TRP A 154 -2.09 11.24 -5.84
N GLU A 155 -2.46 12.12 -6.77
CA GLU A 155 -3.39 13.22 -6.55
C GLU A 155 -4.69 12.92 -7.30
N ALA A 156 -5.82 13.09 -6.59
CA ALA A 156 -7.14 12.86 -7.14
C ALA A 156 -7.49 13.86 -8.26
#